data_aa9b81bcbe86aea4c845589708ea80c0
#
_entry.id   aa9b81bcbe86aea4c845589708ea80c0
#
_cell.length_a   1.000
_cell.length_b   1.000
_cell.length_c   1.000
_cell.angle_alpha   90.00
_cell.angle_beta   90.00
_cell.angle_gamma   90.00
#
_symmetry.space_group_name_H-M   'P 1'
#
loop_
_entity.id
_entity.type
_entity.pdbx_description
1 polymer ?
#
loop_
_entity_poly.entity_id
_entity_poly.type
_entity_poly.pdbx_seq_one_letter_code
_entity_poly.pdbx_strand_id
1 'polypeptide(L)'
;SKQAILLHGGNGILGDFSCLPRLHNDSIINETWEGTHQVISEHVMKAFARPKAQTAFYAEIDKNIEGAEKYPYITYANESLKILKARLQTIYNSNDDAYLEMNRITICDAIYNLYALSEFISEAISFHKETALSHMANGFEEIAIRGKEGLSDQHGIFQKPEILNWIIEY
;
A
#
# COMPACT_ATOMS: atom_id res chain seq x y z
N SER A 1 2.16 7.50 -11.14
CA SER A 1 2.35 8.43 -12.30
C SER A 1 2.60 9.87 -11.86
N LYS A 2 1.78 10.48 -10.98
CA LYS A 2 1.94 11.87 -10.52
C LYS A 2 3.33 12.16 -9.93
N GLN A 3 3.83 11.30 -9.05
CA GLN A 3 5.15 11.47 -8.44
C GLN A 3 6.30 11.38 -9.45
N ALA A 4 6.17 10.49 -10.43
CA ALA A 4 7.14 10.41 -11.52
C ALA A 4 7.21 11.73 -12.32
N ILE A 5 6.08 12.36 -12.60
CA ILE A 5 6.02 13.69 -13.23
C ILE A 5 6.73 14.73 -12.37
N LEU A 6 6.47 14.75 -11.07
CA LEU A 6 7.07 15.71 -10.14
C LEU A 6 8.61 15.56 -10.07
N LEU A 7 9.14 14.33 -10.13
CA LEU A 7 10.57 14.06 -10.17
C LEU A 7 11.24 14.62 -11.44
N HIS A 8 10.54 14.63 -12.56
CA HIS A 8 11.04 15.21 -13.82
C HIS A 8 10.78 16.72 -13.94
N GLY A 9 10.14 17.34 -12.95
CA GLY A 9 9.82 18.76 -12.97
C GLY A 9 8.97 19.15 -14.19
N GLY A 10 9.25 20.30 -14.80
CA GLY A 10 8.53 20.77 -15.97
C GLY A 10 8.59 19.81 -17.17
N ASN A 11 9.68 19.08 -17.32
CA ASN A 11 9.82 18.10 -18.39
C ASN A 11 8.86 16.91 -18.24
N GLY A 12 8.46 16.59 -17.02
CA GLY A 12 7.51 15.52 -16.76
C GLY A 12 6.12 15.76 -17.32
N ILE A 13 5.76 17.02 -17.63
CA ILE A 13 4.46 17.39 -18.18
C ILE A 13 4.49 17.45 -19.73
N LEU A 14 5.67 17.50 -20.31
CA LEU A 14 5.84 17.66 -21.77
C LEU A 14 5.72 16.30 -22.47
N GLY A 15 4.70 16.17 -23.33
CA GLY A 15 4.46 14.95 -24.09
C GLY A 15 5.57 14.59 -25.07
N ASP A 16 6.32 15.60 -25.53
CA ASP A 16 7.48 15.40 -26.44
C ASP A 16 8.72 14.88 -25.71
N PHE A 17 8.75 15.08 -24.38
CA PHE A 17 9.88 14.66 -23.55
C PHE A 17 9.76 13.21 -23.08
N SER A 18 8.55 12.81 -22.68
CA SER A 18 8.33 11.46 -22.12
C SER A 18 6.88 10.98 -22.32
N CYS A 19 6.66 9.69 -22.09
CA CYS A 19 5.31 9.10 -22.05
C CYS A 19 4.56 9.37 -20.74
N LEU A 20 5.19 10.02 -19.74
CA LEU A 20 4.60 10.23 -18.41
C LEU A 20 3.27 10.99 -18.42
N PRO A 21 3.08 12.07 -19.24
CA PRO A 21 1.79 12.76 -19.29
C PRO A 21 0.65 11.85 -19.78
N ARG A 22 0.92 11.00 -20.76
CA ARG A 22 -0.05 10.02 -21.26
C ARG A 22 -0.38 8.99 -20.17
N LEU A 23 0.63 8.39 -19.58
CA LEU A 23 0.45 7.41 -18.49
C LEU A 23 -0.27 8.02 -17.28
N HIS A 24 -0.08 9.31 -17.04
CA HIS A 24 -0.82 10.01 -15.98
C HIS A 24 -2.30 10.15 -16.33
N ASN A 25 -2.62 10.58 -17.54
CA ASN A 25 -4.00 10.66 -18.00
C ASN A 25 -4.69 9.29 -18.00
N ASP A 26 -3.99 8.25 -18.44
CA ASP A 26 -4.49 6.87 -18.41
C ASP A 26 -4.74 6.41 -16.95
N SER A 27 -3.90 6.83 -16.00
CA SER A 27 -4.08 6.49 -14.59
C SER A 27 -5.27 7.19 -13.93
N ILE A 28 -5.62 8.41 -14.38
CA ILE A 28 -6.81 9.13 -13.88
C ILE A 28 -8.10 8.39 -14.22
N ILE A 29 -8.16 7.74 -15.38
CA ILE A 29 -9.31 6.93 -15.76
C ILE A 29 -9.55 5.83 -14.72
N ASN A 30 -8.48 5.20 -14.22
CA ASN A 30 -8.59 4.15 -13.20
C ASN A 30 -9.11 4.66 -11.84
N GLU A 31 -8.99 5.97 -11.57
CA GLU A 31 -9.53 6.58 -10.35
C GLU A 31 -11.03 6.88 -10.45
N THR A 32 -11.58 6.89 -11.66
CA THR A 32 -13.00 7.23 -11.90
C THR A 32 -13.80 6.08 -12.51
N TRP A 33 -13.12 5.09 -13.04
CA TRP A 33 -13.66 3.88 -13.62
C TRP A 33 -14.35 3.04 -12.52
N GLU A 34 -15.55 2.53 -12.82
CA GLU A 34 -16.38 1.72 -11.90
C GLU A 34 -16.81 2.43 -10.60
N GLY A 35 -16.53 3.70 -10.43
CA GLY A 35 -16.94 4.52 -9.30
C GLY A 35 -15.79 5.27 -8.65
N THR A 36 -16.14 6.31 -7.94
CA THR A 36 -15.16 7.11 -7.19
C THR A 36 -14.61 6.30 -5.99
N HIS A 37 -13.48 6.74 -5.44
CA HIS A 37 -12.92 6.17 -4.21
C HIS A 37 -13.94 6.03 -3.09
N GLN A 38 -14.91 6.96 -3.01
CA GLN A 38 -15.99 6.91 -2.03
C GLN A 38 -16.92 5.71 -2.24
N VAL A 39 -17.34 5.47 -3.48
CA VAL A 39 -18.23 4.34 -3.82
C VAL A 39 -17.51 3.01 -3.64
N ILE A 40 -16.28 2.91 -4.13
CA ILE A 40 -15.49 1.68 -4.03
C ILE A 40 -15.20 1.34 -2.57
N SER A 41 -14.82 2.33 -1.76
CA SER A 41 -14.54 2.11 -0.34
C SER A 41 -15.78 1.64 0.43
N GLU A 42 -16.97 2.13 0.08
CA GLU A 42 -18.22 1.64 0.65
C GLU A 42 -18.45 0.16 0.32
N HIS A 43 -18.21 -0.25 -0.93
CA HIS A 43 -18.32 -1.65 -1.33
C HIS A 43 -17.31 -2.54 -0.60
N VAL A 44 -16.07 -2.08 -0.45
CA VAL A 44 -15.03 -2.79 0.32
C VAL A 44 -15.48 -2.99 1.76
N MET A 45 -15.94 -1.93 2.43
CA MET A 45 -16.38 -2.03 3.82
C MET A 45 -17.60 -2.94 3.98
N LYS A 46 -18.58 -2.88 3.06
CA LYS A 46 -19.72 -3.83 3.03
C LYS A 46 -19.27 -5.28 2.85
N ALA A 47 -18.24 -5.53 2.05
CA ALA A 47 -17.67 -6.86 1.90
C ALA A 47 -16.98 -7.31 3.20
N PHE A 48 -16.16 -6.45 3.79
CA PHE A 48 -15.45 -6.73 5.04
C PHE A 48 -16.33 -6.81 6.29
N ALA A 49 -17.57 -6.32 6.24
CA ALA A 49 -18.58 -6.58 7.27
C ALA A 49 -18.95 -8.09 7.36
N ARG A 50 -18.62 -8.87 6.32
CA ARG A 50 -18.90 -10.30 6.29
C ARG A 50 -17.68 -11.09 6.81
N PRO A 51 -17.82 -11.93 7.86
CA PRO A 51 -16.70 -12.69 8.41
C PRO A 51 -15.95 -13.55 7.38
N LYS A 52 -16.66 -14.11 6.39
CA LYS A 52 -16.05 -14.91 5.32
C LYS A 52 -15.04 -14.10 4.47
N ALA A 53 -15.35 -12.84 4.16
CA ALA A 53 -14.44 -11.98 3.38
C ALA A 53 -13.18 -11.65 4.17
N GLN A 54 -13.32 -11.34 5.46
CA GLN A 54 -12.17 -11.12 6.34
C GLN A 54 -11.30 -12.38 6.44
N THR A 55 -11.91 -13.54 6.67
CA THR A 55 -11.18 -14.81 6.77
C THR A 55 -10.42 -15.13 5.48
N ALA A 56 -11.05 -14.94 4.31
CA ALA A 56 -10.40 -15.18 3.03
C ALA A 56 -9.22 -14.21 2.80
N PHE A 57 -9.40 -12.93 3.12
CA PHE A 57 -8.34 -11.93 3.01
C PHE A 57 -7.15 -12.26 3.92
N TYR A 58 -7.41 -12.62 5.18
CA TYR A 58 -6.34 -12.96 6.12
C TYR A 58 -5.59 -14.22 5.69
N ALA A 59 -6.31 -15.23 5.19
CA ALA A 59 -5.69 -16.45 4.67
C ALA A 59 -4.80 -16.19 3.46
N GLU A 60 -5.18 -15.26 2.58
CA GLU A 60 -4.32 -14.87 1.44
C GLU A 60 -3.07 -14.12 1.90
N ILE A 61 -3.19 -13.21 2.87
CA ILE A 61 -2.02 -12.56 3.47
C ILE A 61 -1.09 -13.59 4.10
N ASP A 62 -1.62 -14.49 4.94
CA ASP A 62 -0.82 -15.53 5.61
C ASP A 62 -0.09 -16.41 4.57
N LYS A 63 -0.75 -16.80 3.48
CA LYS A 63 -0.17 -17.56 2.37
C LYS A 63 0.95 -16.78 1.66
N ASN A 64 0.75 -15.50 1.38
CA ASN A 64 1.72 -14.66 0.68
C ASN A 64 3.01 -14.45 1.49
N ILE A 65 2.91 -14.46 2.81
CA ILE A 65 4.05 -14.29 3.72
C ILE A 65 4.67 -15.62 4.20
N GLU A 66 4.09 -16.75 3.81
CA GLU A 66 4.62 -18.08 4.15
C GLU A 66 6.05 -18.26 3.60
N GLY A 67 6.96 -18.70 4.42
CA GLY A 67 8.38 -18.85 4.06
C GLY A 67 9.21 -17.58 4.10
N ALA A 68 8.62 -16.47 4.58
CA ALA A 68 9.30 -15.17 4.71
C ALA A 68 9.93 -14.93 6.09
N GLU A 69 9.93 -15.91 6.99
CA GLU A 69 10.33 -15.74 8.39
C GLU A 69 11.77 -15.24 8.57
N LYS A 70 12.62 -15.50 7.57
CA LYS A 70 14.03 -15.04 7.55
C LYS A 70 14.19 -13.56 7.18
N TYR A 71 13.12 -12.90 6.68
CA TYR A 71 13.18 -11.52 6.21
C TYR A 71 12.70 -10.55 7.28
N PRO A 72 13.43 -9.45 7.53
CA PRO A 72 13.08 -8.51 8.61
C PRO A 72 11.71 -7.84 8.41
N TYR A 73 11.28 -7.63 7.17
CA TYR A 73 10.02 -6.97 6.86
C TYR A 73 8.76 -7.83 7.11
N ILE A 74 8.91 -9.13 7.41
CA ILE A 74 7.80 -9.99 7.85
C ILE A 74 7.17 -9.46 9.15
N THR A 75 7.99 -8.91 10.04
CA THR A 75 7.53 -8.33 11.30
C THR A 75 6.51 -7.23 11.05
N TYR A 76 6.74 -6.40 10.06
CA TYR A 76 5.87 -5.28 9.69
C TYR A 76 4.54 -5.76 9.09
N ALA A 77 4.58 -6.77 8.24
CA ALA A 77 3.36 -7.37 7.69
C ALA A 77 2.48 -7.96 8.80
N ASN A 78 3.08 -8.70 9.72
CA ASN A 78 2.38 -9.28 10.87
C ASN A 78 1.82 -8.21 11.83
N GLU A 79 2.57 -7.17 12.09
CA GLU A 79 2.12 -6.04 12.93
C GLU A 79 0.97 -5.28 12.27
N SER A 80 1.08 -4.99 10.98
CA SER A 80 0.03 -4.34 10.19
C SER A 80 -1.25 -5.17 10.16
N LEU A 81 -1.12 -6.49 9.98
CA LEU A 81 -2.25 -7.41 10.02
C LEU A 81 -2.95 -7.39 11.39
N LYS A 82 -2.18 -7.40 12.47
CA LYS A 82 -2.71 -7.32 13.83
C LYS A 82 -3.45 -6.00 14.08
N ILE A 83 -2.86 -4.88 13.65
CA ILE A 83 -3.47 -3.55 13.77
C ILE A 83 -4.75 -3.46 12.96
N LEU A 84 -4.75 -3.95 11.71
CA LEU A 84 -5.92 -3.95 10.85
C LEU A 84 -7.05 -4.77 11.45
N LYS A 85 -6.76 -6.00 11.93
CA LYS A 85 -7.75 -6.86 12.62
C LYS A 85 -8.39 -6.14 13.81
N ALA A 86 -7.59 -5.50 14.66
CA ALA A 86 -8.08 -4.76 15.82
C ALA A 86 -8.94 -3.55 15.40
N ARG A 87 -8.53 -2.80 14.40
CA ARG A 87 -9.31 -1.64 13.88
C ARG A 87 -10.64 -2.06 13.29
N LEU A 88 -10.67 -3.09 12.45
CA LEU A 88 -11.91 -3.62 11.87
C LEU A 88 -12.86 -4.10 12.97
N GLN A 89 -12.34 -4.81 13.96
CA GLN A 89 -13.13 -5.26 15.10
C GLN A 89 -13.72 -4.07 15.89
N THR A 90 -12.93 -3.04 16.15
CA THR A 90 -13.40 -1.83 16.84
C THR A 90 -14.51 -1.14 16.04
N ILE A 91 -14.33 -0.95 14.75
CA ILE A 91 -15.28 -0.26 13.89
C ILE A 91 -16.61 -1.03 13.81
N TYR A 92 -16.56 -2.33 13.56
CA TYR A 92 -17.81 -3.12 13.43
C TYR A 92 -18.52 -3.36 14.77
N ASN A 93 -17.78 -3.37 15.89
CA ASN A 93 -18.38 -3.51 17.22
C ASN A 93 -18.94 -2.18 17.76
N SER A 94 -18.54 -1.05 17.22
CA SER A 94 -19.02 0.27 17.68
C SER A 94 -20.52 0.48 17.40
N ASN A 95 -21.06 -0.17 16.36
CA ASN A 95 -22.40 0.08 15.81
C ASN A 95 -22.65 1.59 15.55
N ASP A 96 -21.59 2.32 15.20
CA ASP A 96 -21.60 3.76 14.93
C ASP A 96 -21.27 3.98 13.45
N ASP A 97 -22.32 4.27 12.66
CA ASP A 97 -22.19 4.50 11.23
C ASP A 97 -21.33 5.74 10.92
N ALA A 98 -21.39 6.76 11.74
CA ALA A 98 -20.58 7.97 11.57
C ALA A 98 -19.09 7.67 11.79
N TYR A 99 -18.78 6.86 12.81
CA TYR A 99 -17.40 6.42 13.07
C TYR A 99 -16.85 5.54 11.94
N LEU A 100 -17.67 4.64 11.40
CA LEU A 100 -17.33 3.82 10.24
C LEU A 100 -17.05 4.71 9.02
N GLU A 101 -17.92 5.67 8.74
CA GLU A 101 -17.78 6.58 7.60
C GLU A 101 -16.51 7.43 7.68
N MET A 102 -16.21 7.98 8.85
CA MET A 102 -14.98 8.77 9.09
C MET A 102 -13.69 7.97 8.87
N ASN A 103 -13.73 6.67 9.15
CA ASN A 103 -12.55 5.79 9.04
C ASN A 103 -12.48 5.00 7.74
N ARG A 104 -13.52 5.03 6.92
CA ARG A 104 -13.69 4.17 5.74
C ARG A 104 -12.50 4.19 4.79
N ILE A 105 -12.11 5.36 4.30
CA ILE A 105 -10.97 5.49 3.37
C ILE A 105 -9.69 5.00 4.02
N THR A 106 -9.44 5.40 5.25
CA THR A 106 -8.25 5.01 6.02
C THR A 106 -8.12 3.49 6.19
N ILE A 107 -9.24 2.80 6.41
CA ILE A 107 -9.25 1.34 6.50
C ILE A 107 -9.04 0.70 5.13
N CYS A 108 -9.66 1.23 4.08
CA CYS A 108 -9.45 0.73 2.72
C CYS A 108 -7.98 0.87 2.29
N ASP A 109 -7.34 2.00 2.61
CA ASP A 109 -5.90 2.20 2.37
C ASP A 109 -5.07 1.17 3.14
N ALA A 110 -5.41 0.90 4.39
CA ALA A 110 -4.71 -0.10 5.20
C ALA A 110 -4.86 -1.53 4.64
N ILE A 111 -6.07 -1.88 4.16
CA ILE A 111 -6.33 -3.17 3.49
C ILE A 111 -5.48 -3.28 2.22
N TYR A 112 -5.51 -2.26 1.36
CA TYR A 112 -4.74 -2.24 0.13
C TYR A 112 -3.24 -2.33 0.39
N ASN A 113 -2.72 -1.52 1.30
CA ASN A 113 -1.31 -1.45 1.61
C ASN A 113 -0.78 -2.76 2.19
N LEU A 114 -1.55 -3.40 3.07
CA LEU A 114 -1.18 -4.71 3.61
C LEU A 114 -1.18 -5.79 2.52
N TYR A 115 -2.17 -5.79 1.64
CA TYR A 115 -2.21 -6.72 0.53
C TYR A 115 -1.01 -6.54 -0.41
N ALA A 116 -0.75 -5.30 -0.83
CA ALA A 116 0.39 -5.01 -1.70
C ALA A 116 1.73 -5.38 -1.05
N LEU A 117 1.91 -5.12 0.26
CA LEU A 117 3.10 -5.56 0.99
C LEU A 117 3.25 -7.08 0.97
N SER A 118 2.16 -7.82 1.20
CA SER A 118 2.19 -9.29 1.19
C SER A 118 2.56 -9.85 -0.19
N GLU A 119 2.04 -9.25 -1.27
CA GLU A 119 2.40 -9.62 -2.65
C GLU A 119 3.88 -9.35 -2.93
N PHE A 120 4.43 -8.21 -2.53
CA PHE A 120 5.87 -7.93 -2.66
C PHE A 120 6.73 -8.96 -1.92
N ILE A 121 6.30 -9.40 -0.74
CA ILE A 121 6.99 -10.46 0.00
C ILE A 121 6.96 -11.77 -0.78
N SER A 122 5.79 -12.16 -1.29
CA SER A 122 5.61 -13.35 -2.10
C SER A 122 6.49 -13.33 -3.36
N GLU A 123 6.53 -12.20 -4.06
CA GLU A 123 7.39 -12.01 -5.24
C GLU A 123 8.88 -12.08 -4.88
N ALA A 124 9.29 -11.47 -3.77
CA ALA A 124 10.68 -11.52 -3.30
C ALA A 124 11.16 -12.97 -3.07
N ILE A 125 10.30 -13.79 -2.47
CA ILE A 125 10.58 -15.20 -2.25
C ILE A 125 10.67 -15.94 -3.59
N SER A 126 9.70 -15.72 -4.48
CA SER A 126 9.57 -16.47 -5.74
C SER A 126 10.69 -16.18 -6.74
N PHE A 127 11.14 -14.93 -6.81
CA PHE A 127 12.14 -14.49 -7.80
C PHE A 127 13.57 -14.41 -7.28
N HIS A 128 13.80 -14.73 -6.00
CA HIS A 128 15.11 -14.58 -5.35
C HIS A 128 15.71 -13.15 -5.49
N LYS A 129 14.88 -12.15 -5.75
CA LYS A 129 15.28 -10.75 -5.86
C LYS A 129 15.17 -10.04 -4.51
N GLU A 130 15.76 -10.66 -3.50
CA GLU A 130 15.61 -10.28 -2.09
C GLU A 130 16.00 -8.84 -1.79
N THR A 131 17.04 -8.33 -2.44
CA THR A 131 17.56 -7.00 -2.15
C THR A 131 16.63 -5.90 -2.69
N ALA A 132 16.26 -5.96 -3.96
CA ALA A 132 15.43 -4.93 -4.59
C ALA A 132 14.03 -4.88 -3.97
N LEU A 133 13.40 -6.04 -3.81
CA LEU A 133 12.04 -6.11 -3.27
C LEU A 133 12.00 -5.85 -1.76
N SER A 134 13.06 -6.14 -1.01
CA SER A 134 13.14 -5.76 0.40
C SER A 134 13.20 -4.24 0.59
N HIS A 135 13.90 -3.53 -0.29
CA HIS A 135 13.91 -2.07 -0.27
C HIS A 135 12.56 -1.46 -0.64
N MET A 136 11.87 -2.04 -1.62
CA MET A 136 10.51 -1.62 -1.98
C MET A 136 9.51 -1.90 -0.85
N ALA A 137 9.58 -3.07 -0.22
CA ALA A 137 8.74 -3.42 0.92
C ALA A 137 8.97 -2.50 2.12
N ASN A 138 10.23 -2.15 2.43
CA ASN A 138 10.55 -1.18 3.47
C ASN A 138 9.98 0.22 3.17
N GLY A 139 10.05 0.67 1.91
CA GLY A 139 9.48 1.94 1.50
C GLY A 139 7.95 1.94 1.57
N PHE A 140 7.33 0.81 1.22
CA PHE A 140 5.89 0.64 1.32
C PHE A 140 5.41 0.65 2.77
N GLU A 141 6.18 0.06 3.67
CA GLU A 141 5.94 0.09 5.11
C GLU A 141 5.97 1.52 5.67
N GLU A 142 6.98 2.30 5.33
CA GLU A 142 7.07 3.69 5.79
C GLU A 142 5.85 4.51 5.36
N ILE A 143 5.35 4.30 4.15
CA ILE A 143 4.17 4.98 3.62
C ILE A 143 2.88 4.45 4.28
N ALA A 144 2.75 3.13 4.43
CA ALA A 144 1.52 2.50 4.83
C ALA A 144 1.26 2.55 6.34
N ILE A 145 2.30 2.36 7.15
CA ILE A 145 2.19 2.21 8.60
C ILE A 145 2.49 3.51 9.32
N ARG A 146 3.54 4.22 8.91
CA ARG A 146 4.01 5.45 9.54
C ARG A 146 3.41 6.71 8.95
N GLY A 147 2.88 6.69 7.74
CA GLY A 147 2.27 7.84 7.08
C GLY A 147 1.07 8.45 7.82
N LYS A 148 0.68 7.89 8.96
CA LYS A 148 -0.42 8.36 9.80
C LYS A 148 0.00 9.03 11.09
N GLU A 149 1.26 8.94 11.47
CA GLU A 149 1.76 9.63 12.67
C GLU A 149 2.36 11.01 12.35
N GLY A 150 2.03 11.57 11.19
CA GLY A 150 2.66 12.77 10.69
C GLY A 150 4.06 12.44 10.20
N LEU A 151 4.54 13.13 9.19
CA LEU A 151 5.92 13.10 8.71
C LEU A 151 6.89 13.26 9.89
N SER A 152 7.05 12.21 10.67
CA SER A 152 8.10 12.20 11.68
C SER A 152 9.42 11.98 10.96
N ASP A 153 10.29 12.89 11.15
CA ASP A 153 11.57 13.22 10.59
C ASP A 153 12.62 12.12 10.46
N GLN A 154 12.28 10.86 10.45
CA GLN A 154 13.29 9.84 10.57
C GLN A 154 13.19 8.80 9.45
N HIS A 155 14.05 9.02 8.47
CA HIS A 155 14.55 8.01 7.56
C HIS A 155 13.61 7.53 6.45
N GLY A 156 13.05 8.48 5.69
CA GLY A 156 12.40 8.16 4.42
C GLY A 156 13.34 7.39 3.49
N ILE A 157 12.76 6.58 2.62
CA ILE A 157 13.46 5.79 1.60
C ILE A 157 14.55 6.60 0.86
N PHE A 158 14.31 7.91 0.67
CA PHE A 158 15.23 8.83 0.04
C PHE A 158 16.43 9.26 0.90
N GLN A 159 16.45 8.87 2.17
CA GLN A 159 17.60 9.15 3.05
C GLN A 159 18.58 7.98 3.13
N LYS A 160 18.28 6.87 2.47
CA LYS A 160 19.18 5.71 2.38
C LYS A 160 19.98 5.79 1.08
N PRO A 161 21.29 6.14 1.12
CA PRO A 161 22.10 6.30 -0.08
C PRO A 161 22.12 5.08 -0.99
N GLU A 162 22.08 3.89 -0.41
CA GLU A 162 22.03 2.62 -1.14
C GLU A 162 20.76 2.47 -1.98
N ILE A 163 19.61 2.98 -1.51
CA ILE A 163 18.34 2.93 -2.25
C ILE A 163 18.36 3.98 -3.37
N LEU A 164 18.85 5.18 -3.09
CA LEU A 164 19.01 6.22 -4.11
C LEU A 164 19.94 5.77 -5.23
N ASN A 165 21.07 5.19 -4.90
CA ASN A 165 22.00 4.65 -5.89
C ASN A 165 21.35 3.57 -6.74
N TRP A 166 20.61 2.66 -6.13
CA TRP A 166 19.90 1.62 -6.87
C TRP A 166 18.83 2.21 -7.82
N ILE A 167 18.10 3.25 -7.42
CA ILE A 167 17.11 3.93 -8.28
C ILE A 167 17.80 4.66 -9.46
N ILE A 168 19.01 5.21 -9.24
CA ILE A 168 19.74 5.98 -10.25
C ILE A 168 20.46 5.07 -11.25
N GLU A 169 20.90 3.89 -10.84
CA GLU A 169 21.61 2.92 -11.68
C GLU A 169 20.69 2.06 -12.56
N TYR A 170 19.36 2.19 -12.43
CA TYR A 170 18.35 1.50 -13.22
C TYR A 170 17.77 2.42 -14.30
#